data_cbbdefe9285654b6bcc0070f9a53a4b2
#
_entry.id   cbbdefe9285654b6bcc0070f9a53a4b2
#
_cell.length_a   1.000
_cell.length_b   1.000
_cell.length_c   1.000
_cell.angle_alpha   90.00
_cell.angle_beta   90.00
_cell.angle_gamma   90.00
#
_symmetry.space_group_name_H-M   'P 1'
#
loop_
_entity.id
_entity.type
_entity.pdbx_description
1 polymer ?
#
loop_
_entity_poly.entity_id
_entity_poly.type
_entity_poly.pdbx_seq_one_letter_code
_entity_poly.pdbx_strand_id
1 'polypeptide(L)'
;MTRLLFVAILFTLLLAACAGSRAPATSSQPAKVSVPGGSYTNVSATQLKAMLDKKDFTFVNVHIPYEGEIAKTDAFVPYNEIENNLGKLPADKNAKIVLYCRSGRMSAIAAKTLVRLGYTNVWDMEGGMIAWETLGLPLKTK
;
A
#
# COMPACT_ATOMS: atom_id res chain seq x y z
N MET A 1 -35.06 -53.25 51.72
CA MET A 1 -33.71 -53.44 51.15
C MET A 1 -33.72 -52.73 49.80
N THR A 2 -33.24 -51.53 49.76
CA THR A 2 -33.38 -50.59 48.64
C THR A 2 -32.05 -50.49 47.94
N ARG A 3 -32.01 -50.92 46.69
CA ARG A 3 -30.83 -50.74 45.85
C ARG A 3 -30.96 -49.49 45.01
N LEU A 4 -30.15 -48.48 45.34
CA LEU A 4 -29.98 -47.28 44.50
C LEU A 4 -29.11 -47.61 43.30
N LEU A 5 -29.67 -47.42 42.10
CA LEU A 5 -28.96 -47.40 40.84
C LEU A 5 -28.53 -45.96 40.51
N PHE A 6 -27.20 -45.66 40.58
CA PHE A 6 -26.61 -44.45 40.11
C PHE A 6 -26.44 -44.58 38.58
N VAL A 7 -27.22 -43.82 37.82
CA VAL A 7 -27.00 -43.62 36.40
C VAL A 7 -26.07 -42.40 36.22
N ALA A 8 -24.80 -42.66 35.91
CA ALA A 8 -23.85 -41.65 35.54
C ALA A 8 -24.09 -41.24 34.08
N ILE A 9 -24.66 -40.08 33.89
CA ILE A 9 -24.77 -39.43 32.55
C ILE A 9 -23.47 -38.75 32.23
N LEU A 10 -22.69 -39.38 31.32
CA LEU A 10 -21.45 -38.82 30.77
C LEU A 10 -21.81 -37.76 29.71
N PHE A 11 -21.72 -36.50 30.08
CA PHE A 11 -21.98 -35.39 29.17
C PHE A 11 -20.68 -35.08 28.39
N THR A 12 -20.55 -35.67 27.20
CA THR A 12 -19.45 -35.36 26.29
C THR A 12 -19.65 -34.00 25.62
N LEU A 13 -18.94 -33.00 26.08
CA LEU A 13 -18.86 -31.68 25.42
C LEU A 13 -18.06 -31.81 24.12
N LEU A 14 -18.75 -31.79 22.97
CA LEU A 14 -18.09 -31.58 21.67
C LEU A 14 -17.75 -30.07 21.55
N LEU A 15 -16.48 -29.72 21.74
CA LEU A 15 -15.94 -28.45 21.31
C LEU A 15 -15.82 -28.45 19.78
N ALA A 16 -16.81 -27.86 19.08
CA ALA A 16 -16.67 -27.52 17.67
C ALA A 16 -15.71 -26.33 17.56
N ALA A 17 -14.46 -26.60 17.20
CA ALA A 17 -13.48 -25.58 16.83
C ALA A 17 -13.88 -25.02 15.46
N CYS A 18 -14.58 -23.90 15.43
CA CYS A 18 -14.77 -23.12 14.22
C CYS A 18 -13.41 -22.51 13.84
N ALA A 19 -12.67 -23.19 12.96
CA ALA A 19 -11.54 -22.62 12.25
C ALA A 19 -12.10 -21.58 11.26
N GLY A 20 -12.30 -20.34 11.73
CA GLY A 20 -12.63 -19.21 10.89
C GLY A 20 -11.44 -18.92 9.98
N SER A 21 -11.57 -19.25 8.69
CA SER A 21 -10.66 -18.75 7.66
C SER A 21 -10.69 -17.22 7.68
N ARG A 22 -9.67 -16.63 8.30
CA ARG A 22 -9.49 -15.18 8.30
C ARG A 22 -9.06 -14.79 6.89
N ALA A 23 -9.97 -14.28 6.09
CA ALA A 23 -9.64 -13.59 4.86
C ALA A 23 -8.59 -12.51 5.20
N PRO A 24 -7.58 -12.27 4.35
CA PRO A 24 -6.60 -11.22 4.61
C PRO A 24 -7.35 -9.90 4.74
N ALA A 25 -7.40 -9.37 5.96
CA ALA A 25 -7.98 -8.07 6.22
C ALA A 25 -7.15 -7.05 5.44
N THR A 26 -7.72 -6.48 4.39
CA THR A 26 -7.17 -5.28 3.74
C THR A 26 -7.05 -4.24 4.84
N SER A 27 -5.81 -3.95 5.26
CA SER A 27 -5.52 -3.00 6.31
C SER A 27 -6.19 -1.67 5.95
N SER A 28 -7.10 -1.20 6.78
CA SER A 28 -7.78 0.08 6.60
C SER A 28 -6.86 1.28 6.84
N GLN A 29 -5.62 1.04 7.26
CA GLN A 29 -4.63 2.07 7.54
C GLN A 29 -3.37 1.90 6.68
N PRO A 30 -2.67 3.01 6.34
CA PRO A 30 -1.37 2.97 5.68
C PRO A 30 -0.37 2.13 6.46
N ALA A 31 0.41 1.32 5.76
CA ALA A 31 1.35 0.37 6.36
C ALA A 31 2.79 0.84 6.19
N LYS A 32 3.56 0.89 7.28
CA LYS A 32 4.98 1.25 7.26
C LYS A 32 5.84 0.08 6.80
N VAL A 33 6.74 0.33 5.86
CA VAL A 33 7.71 -0.63 5.33
C VAL A 33 9.10 -0.18 5.73
N SER A 34 9.77 -0.95 6.60
CA SER A 34 11.15 -0.69 7.01
C SER A 34 12.14 -1.14 5.93
N VAL A 35 13.11 -0.28 5.62
CA VAL A 35 14.16 -0.54 4.63
C VAL A 35 15.50 0.00 5.15
N PRO A 36 16.64 -0.40 4.58
CA PRO A 36 17.92 0.20 4.94
C PRO A 36 17.88 1.73 4.79
N GLY A 37 18.23 2.45 5.86
CA GLY A 37 18.23 3.92 5.91
C GLY A 37 16.94 4.56 6.37
N GLY A 38 15.85 3.79 6.63
CA GLY A 38 14.60 4.36 7.13
C GLY A 38 13.36 3.54 6.82
N SER A 39 12.32 4.21 6.38
CA SER A 39 11.06 3.54 6.00
C SER A 39 10.27 4.36 4.98
N TYR A 40 9.39 3.72 4.24
CA TYR A 40 8.34 4.36 3.47
C TYR A 40 6.97 3.81 3.90
N THR A 41 5.90 4.41 3.42
CA THR A 41 4.53 4.04 3.79
C THR A 41 3.78 3.51 2.57
N ASN A 42 3.21 2.33 2.67
CA ASN A 42 2.31 1.80 1.65
C ASN A 42 0.89 2.31 1.85
N VAL A 43 0.24 2.67 0.75
CA VAL A 43 -1.19 2.99 0.69
C VAL A 43 -1.88 2.19 -0.40
N SER A 44 -3.13 1.81 -0.16
CA SER A 44 -3.98 1.21 -1.18
C SER A 44 -4.49 2.27 -2.18
N ALA A 45 -4.98 1.82 -3.33
CA ALA A 45 -5.62 2.71 -4.32
C ALA A 45 -6.85 3.43 -3.73
N THR A 46 -7.61 2.79 -2.84
CA THR A 46 -8.75 3.41 -2.13
C THR A 46 -8.29 4.53 -1.20
N GLN A 47 -7.22 4.31 -0.44
CA GLN A 47 -6.65 5.34 0.43
C GLN A 47 -6.09 6.51 -0.37
N LEU A 48 -5.36 6.23 -1.45
CA LEU A 48 -4.84 7.26 -2.34
C LEU A 48 -5.98 8.10 -2.96
N LYS A 49 -7.07 7.46 -3.41
CA LYS A 49 -8.23 8.20 -3.92
C LYS A 49 -8.73 9.23 -2.91
N ALA A 50 -8.89 8.84 -1.65
CA ALA A 50 -9.31 9.76 -0.59
C ALA A 50 -8.26 10.88 -0.33
N MET A 51 -6.98 10.55 -0.40
CA MET A 51 -5.90 11.54 -0.24
C MET A 51 -5.88 12.57 -1.39
N LEU A 52 -6.25 12.18 -2.60
CA LEU A 52 -6.30 13.06 -3.76
C LEU A 52 -7.41 14.13 -3.67
N ASP A 53 -8.44 13.93 -2.85
CA ASP A 53 -9.50 14.93 -2.64
C ASP A 53 -8.96 16.19 -1.96
N LYS A 54 -8.01 16.03 -1.02
CA LYS A 54 -7.30 17.11 -0.33
C LYS A 54 -5.79 16.92 -0.49
N LYS A 55 -5.33 16.91 -1.73
CA LYS A 55 -3.94 16.63 -2.09
C LYS A 55 -2.97 17.64 -1.46
N ASP A 56 -2.07 17.15 -0.63
CA ASP A 56 -1.02 17.90 0.09
C ASP A 56 0.38 17.31 -0.15
N PHE A 57 0.59 16.64 -1.27
CA PHE A 57 1.81 15.89 -1.58
C PHE A 57 2.21 16.04 -3.05
N THR A 58 3.47 15.77 -3.34
CA THR A 58 3.95 15.59 -4.73
C THR A 58 3.63 14.16 -5.19
N PHE A 59 2.89 14.05 -6.28
CA PHE A 59 2.43 12.78 -6.82
C PHE A 59 3.19 12.42 -8.08
N VAL A 60 3.91 11.28 -8.08
CA VAL A 60 4.90 10.95 -9.09
C VAL A 60 4.63 9.59 -9.72
N ASN A 61 4.47 9.58 -11.03
CA ASN A 61 4.50 8.37 -11.84
C ASN A 61 5.94 7.96 -12.12
N VAL A 62 6.33 6.74 -11.74
CA VAL A 62 7.68 6.22 -11.97
C VAL A 62 7.73 5.05 -12.96
N HIS A 63 6.60 4.76 -13.60
CA HIS A 63 6.45 3.62 -14.50
C HIS A 63 7.08 3.86 -15.86
N ILE A 64 7.87 2.90 -16.33
CA ILE A 64 8.41 2.86 -17.70
C ILE A 64 8.10 1.50 -18.35
N PRO A 65 7.74 1.49 -19.66
CA PRO A 65 7.44 2.67 -20.48
C PRO A 65 6.20 3.44 -19.97
N TYR A 66 6.03 4.70 -20.43
CA TYR A 66 4.85 5.47 -20.05
C TYR A 66 3.57 4.85 -20.63
N GLU A 67 2.60 4.51 -19.79
CA GLU A 67 1.34 3.85 -20.18
C GLU A 67 0.11 4.64 -19.69
N GLY A 68 0.26 5.93 -19.45
CA GLY A 68 -0.78 6.77 -18.88
C GLY A 68 -0.46 7.20 -17.44
N GLU A 69 -1.37 7.95 -16.84
CA GLU A 69 -1.19 8.46 -15.48
C GLU A 69 -2.52 8.61 -14.73
N ILE A 70 -2.44 8.57 -13.41
CA ILE A 70 -3.56 8.92 -12.53
C ILE A 70 -3.74 10.44 -12.53
N ALA A 71 -4.99 10.89 -12.47
CA ALA A 71 -5.30 12.33 -12.40
C ALA A 71 -4.56 12.99 -11.23
N LYS A 72 -4.17 14.26 -11.41
CA LYS A 72 -3.39 15.07 -10.45
C LYS A 72 -1.94 14.60 -10.25
N THR A 73 -1.39 13.78 -11.14
CA THR A 73 0.05 13.49 -11.18
C THR A 73 0.82 14.78 -11.46
N ASP A 74 1.86 15.07 -10.68
CA ASP A 74 2.67 16.28 -10.79
C ASP A 74 3.89 16.07 -11.68
N ALA A 75 4.48 14.86 -11.62
CA ALA A 75 5.70 14.56 -12.34
C ALA A 75 5.75 13.12 -12.85
N PHE A 76 6.49 12.96 -13.95
CA PHE A 76 6.94 11.66 -14.44
C PHE A 76 8.46 11.56 -14.27
N VAL A 77 8.91 10.55 -13.52
CA VAL A 77 10.32 10.29 -13.24
C VAL A 77 10.56 8.78 -13.32
N PRO A 78 11.29 8.26 -14.31
CA PRO A 78 11.60 6.83 -14.38
C PRO A 78 12.18 6.30 -13.07
N TYR A 79 11.70 5.15 -12.62
CA TYR A 79 12.07 4.57 -11.31
C TYR A 79 13.58 4.34 -11.15
N ASN A 80 14.28 4.08 -12.25
CA ASN A 80 15.72 3.82 -12.32
C ASN A 80 16.55 5.10 -12.55
N GLU A 81 15.91 6.26 -12.65
CA GLU A 81 16.56 7.55 -12.89
C GLU A 81 16.23 8.60 -11.82
N ILE A 82 15.77 8.17 -10.65
CA ILE A 82 15.39 9.05 -9.54
C ILE A 82 16.55 10.00 -9.19
N GLU A 83 17.78 9.48 -9.08
CA GLU A 83 18.96 10.25 -8.67
C GLU A 83 19.30 11.35 -9.66
N ASN A 84 19.08 11.11 -10.96
CA ASN A 84 19.36 12.07 -12.02
C ASN A 84 18.24 13.11 -12.20
N ASN A 85 17.10 12.93 -11.56
CA ASN A 85 15.90 13.74 -11.71
C ASN A 85 15.41 14.39 -10.41
N LEU A 86 16.28 14.54 -9.42
CA LEU A 86 15.92 15.14 -8.13
C LEU A 86 15.35 16.57 -8.25
N GLY A 87 15.70 17.30 -9.30
CA GLY A 87 15.11 18.62 -9.58
C GLY A 87 13.61 18.62 -9.90
N LYS A 88 13.02 17.45 -10.20
CA LYS A 88 11.57 17.28 -10.38
C LYS A 88 10.85 16.92 -9.09
N LEU A 89 11.58 16.71 -8.00
CA LEU A 89 11.08 16.34 -6.70
C LEU A 89 11.27 17.48 -5.71
N PRO A 90 10.52 17.51 -4.59
CA PRO A 90 10.74 18.51 -3.56
C PRO A 90 12.19 18.50 -3.03
N ALA A 91 12.78 19.68 -2.91
CA ALA A 91 14.10 19.84 -2.29
C ALA A 91 14.05 19.55 -0.78
N ASP A 92 12.91 19.84 -0.13
CA ASP A 92 12.67 19.47 1.26
C ASP A 92 12.50 17.95 1.37
N LYS A 93 13.42 17.32 2.06
CA LYS A 93 13.43 15.87 2.30
C LYS A 93 12.28 15.37 3.19
N ASN A 94 11.61 16.27 3.90
CA ASN A 94 10.45 15.96 4.75
C ASN A 94 9.11 16.17 4.01
N ALA A 95 9.14 16.77 2.82
CA ALA A 95 7.95 16.93 2.01
C ALA A 95 7.37 15.55 1.64
N LYS A 96 6.05 15.43 1.69
CA LYS A 96 5.36 14.19 1.34
C LYS A 96 5.44 13.94 -0.16
N ILE A 97 5.95 12.79 -0.55
CA ILE A 97 6.01 12.29 -1.92
C ILE A 97 5.24 10.98 -1.98
N VAL A 98 4.30 10.87 -2.90
CA VAL A 98 3.57 9.63 -3.18
C VAL A 98 3.98 9.13 -4.55
N LEU A 99 4.46 7.91 -4.60
CA LEU A 99 4.92 7.25 -5.83
C LEU A 99 3.90 6.21 -6.29
N TYR A 100 3.84 5.99 -7.57
CA TYR A 100 3.16 4.85 -8.15
C TYR A 100 3.80 4.41 -9.46
N CYS A 101 3.55 3.18 -9.83
CA CYS A 101 3.85 2.63 -11.16
C CYS A 101 2.66 1.79 -11.65
N ARG A 102 2.87 0.87 -12.59
CA ARG A 102 1.79 0.02 -13.07
C ARG A 102 1.30 -1.01 -12.02
N SER A 103 2.23 -1.70 -11.34
CA SER A 103 1.92 -2.83 -10.44
C SER A 103 2.44 -2.68 -9.01
N GLY A 104 3.09 -1.57 -8.67
CA GLY A 104 3.73 -1.34 -7.38
C GLY A 104 5.21 -1.75 -7.31
N ARG A 105 5.72 -2.55 -8.25
CA ARG A 105 7.11 -3.05 -8.19
C ARG A 105 8.16 -1.94 -8.40
N MET A 106 8.01 -1.13 -9.45
CA MET A 106 8.95 -0.06 -9.78
C MET A 106 8.90 1.06 -8.76
N SER A 107 7.70 1.40 -8.26
CA SER A 107 7.51 2.44 -7.25
C SER A 107 8.09 2.04 -5.90
N ALA A 108 8.02 0.77 -5.51
CA ALA A 108 8.72 0.28 -4.32
C ALA A 108 10.25 0.38 -4.42
N ILE A 109 10.83 0.19 -5.62
CA ILE A 109 12.26 0.41 -5.87
C ILE A 109 12.60 1.89 -5.75
N ALA A 110 11.81 2.78 -6.38
CA ALA A 110 11.98 4.22 -6.30
C ALA A 110 11.84 4.74 -4.87
N ALA A 111 10.86 4.22 -4.09
CA ALA A 111 10.68 4.55 -2.68
C ALA A 111 11.92 4.23 -1.84
N LYS A 112 12.51 3.04 -2.02
CA LYS A 112 13.77 2.66 -1.36
C LYS A 112 14.93 3.59 -1.74
N THR A 113 15.01 3.98 -3.01
CA THR A 113 16.02 4.93 -3.49
C THR A 113 15.86 6.28 -2.81
N LEU A 114 14.64 6.82 -2.74
CA LEU A 114 14.38 8.10 -2.05
C LEU A 114 14.71 8.04 -0.56
N VAL A 115 14.35 6.95 0.14
CA VAL A 115 14.71 6.75 1.55
C VAL A 115 16.24 6.77 1.73
N ARG A 116 16.98 6.06 0.87
CA ARG A 116 18.46 6.06 0.87
C ARG A 116 19.05 7.45 0.63
N LEU A 117 18.36 8.27 -0.16
CA LEU A 117 18.74 9.67 -0.42
C LEU A 117 18.31 10.64 0.69
N GLY A 118 17.76 10.13 1.80
CA GLY A 118 17.42 10.90 2.99
C GLY A 118 16.01 11.51 2.99
N TYR A 119 15.13 11.14 2.06
CA TYR A 119 13.73 11.52 2.13
C TYR A 119 13.03 10.74 3.25
N THR A 120 12.30 11.44 4.11
CA THR A 120 11.71 10.87 5.34
C THR A 120 10.21 10.64 5.25
N ASN A 121 9.55 11.17 4.21
CA ASN A 121 8.09 11.12 4.06
C ASN A 121 7.69 10.58 2.68
N VAL A 122 8.18 9.37 2.38
CA VAL A 122 7.95 8.68 1.12
C VAL A 122 6.80 7.70 1.27
N TRP A 123 5.90 7.72 0.30
CA TRP A 123 4.71 6.87 0.23
C TRP A 123 4.68 6.14 -1.11
N ASP A 124 4.14 4.92 -1.12
CA ASP A 124 4.03 4.07 -2.31
C ASP A 124 2.61 3.52 -2.45
N MET A 125 2.02 3.63 -3.62
CA MET A 125 0.72 3.04 -3.90
C MET A 125 0.85 1.57 -4.29
N GLU A 126 0.46 0.68 -3.39
CA GLU A 126 0.43 -0.76 -3.65
C GLU A 126 -0.49 -1.11 -4.83
N GLY A 127 -0.02 -2.03 -5.66
CA GLY A 127 -0.77 -2.50 -6.82
C GLY A 127 -0.82 -1.52 -7.99
N GLY A 128 -0.35 -0.29 -7.81
CA GLY A 128 -0.17 0.71 -8.86
C GLY A 128 -1.43 1.01 -9.68
N MET A 129 -1.25 1.34 -10.95
CA MET A 129 -2.35 1.65 -11.88
C MET A 129 -3.32 0.48 -12.04
N ILE A 130 -2.86 -0.77 -11.92
CA ILE A 130 -3.74 -1.95 -11.98
C ILE A 130 -4.76 -1.92 -10.84
N ALA A 131 -4.32 -1.66 -9.61
CA ALA A 131 -5.22 -1.56 -8.46
C ALA A 131 -6.18 -0.36 -8.60
N TRP A 132 -5.72 0.75 -9.19
CA TRP A 132 -6.51 1.93 -9.48
C TRP A 132 -7.65 1.62 -10.47
N GLU A 133 -7.32 0.96 -11.58
CA GLU A 133 -8.30 0.55 -12.60
C GLU A 133 -9.28 -0.51 -12.09
N THR A 134 -8.84 -1.40 -11.19
CA THR A 134 -9.72 -2.40 -10.55
C THR A 134 -10.83 -1.74 -9.72
N LEU A 135 -10.63 -0.51 -9.23
CA LEU A 135 -11.68 0.29 -8.59
C LEU A 135 -12.61 1.00 -9.59
N GLY A 136 -12.46 0.76 -10.89
CA GLY A 136 -13.22 1.43 -11.95
C GLY A 136 -12.78 2.88 -12.18
N LEU A 137 -11.58 3.27 -11.71
CA LEU A 137 -11.06 4.62 -11.83
C LEU A 137 -10.22 4.77 -13.10
N PRO A 138 -10.42 5.83 -13.91
CA PRO A 138 -9.75 5.97 -15.20
C PRO A 138 -8.30 6.44 -15.04
N LEU A 139 -7.48 6.06 -16.00
CA LEU A 139 -6.18 6.68 -16.27
C LEU A 139 -6.34 7.78 -17.33
N LYS A 140 -5.51 8.79 -17.24
CA LYS A 140 -5.32 9.78 -18.32
C LYS A 140 -4.27 9.25 -19.29
N THR A 141 -4.60 9.23 -20.55
CA THR A 141 -3.64 9.03 -21.65
C THR A 141 -3.25 10.40 -22.20
N LYS A 142 -2.02 10.51 -22.70
CA LYS A 142 -1.58 11.70 -23.44
C LYS A 142 -2.27 11.77 -24.79
#